data_12e3fe1f30ab4d2297868a09dfc6aa50
#
_entry.id   12e3fe1f30ab4d2297868a09dfc6aa50
#
_cell.length_a   1.000
_cell.length_b   1.000
_cell.length_c   1.000
_cell.angle_alpha   90.00
_cell.angle_beta   90.00
_cell.angle_gamma   90.00
#
_symmetry.space_group_name_H-M   'P 1'
#
loop_
_entity.id
_entity.type
_entity.pdbx_description
1 polymer ?
#
loop_
_entity_poly.entity_id
_entity_poly.type
_entity_poly.pdbx_seq_one_letter_code
_entity_poly.pdbx_strand_id
1 'polypeptide(L)'
;MIDIVSGAGRLVVGASGSPGSLGALRYARDLACRIDVPVVAVQAWVPPGGDLAERRCPSAALRRIWAEAAGKRLKDALLAAWGSVPPNLDLKLLVVRGEPGPSLVGVADSSDDLLVVGAGRRGVMSRMWRGKVSRYCVSHARCPVLAVPQPATAREMGLGPGVWPLRHRALSLDRALREWDAA
;
A
#
# COMPACT_ATOMS: atom_id res chain seq x y z
N MET A 1 5.32 18.00 -17.56
CA MET A 1 4.63 17.02 -16.66
C MET A 1 5.37 15.68 -16.52
N ILE A 2 6.41 15.46 -17.30
CA ILE A 2 7.24 14.23 -17.28
C ILE A 2 8.40 14.35 -16.27
N ASP A 3 8.88 15.55 -16.02
CA ASP A 3 10.09 15.78 -15.19
C ASP A 3 9.94 15.44 -13.71
N ILE A 4 8.75 15.67 -13.12
CA ILE A 4 8.50 15.37 -11.69
C ILE A 4 8.56 13.86 -11.41
N VAL A 5 8.14 13.04 -12.37
CA VAL A 5 8.12 11.59 -12.22
C VAL A 5 9.50 11.00 -12.51
N SER A 6 10.23 11.56 -13.46
CA SER A 6 11.58 11.10 -13.84
C SER A 6 12.65 11.45 -12.79
N GLY A 7 12.40 12.45 -11.94
CA GLY A 7 13.30 12.86 -10.86
C GLY A 7 13.00 12.18 -9.50
N ALA A 8 12.03 11.25 -9.44
CA ALA A 8 11.71 10.57 -8.19
C ALA A 8 12.88 9.70 -7.70
N GLY A 9 13.25 9.84 -6.44
CA GLY A 9 14.28 9.01 -5.80
C GLY A 9 13.77 7.61 -5.45
N ARG A 10 12.48 7.49 -5.07
CA ARG A 10 11.78 6.22 -4.81
C ARG A 10 10.25 6.40 -4.89
N LEU A 11 9.55 5.31 -5.11
CA LEU A 11 8.08 5.27 -5.07
C LEU A 11 7.62 4.70 -3.73
N VAL A 12 6.82 5.45 -2.98
CA VAL A 12 6.16 4.97 -1.76
C VAL A 12 4.71 4.64 -2.09
N VAL A 13 4.26 3.41 -1.87
CA VAL A 13 2.90 2.98 -2.23
C VAL A 13 2.15 2.36 -1.06
N GLY A 14 0.93 2.81 -0.82
CA GLY A 14 0.05 2.27 0.21
C GLY A 14 -0.61 0.95 -0.22
N ALA A 15 -0.42 -0.10 0.58
CA ALA A 15 -0.87 -1.47 0.30
C ALA A 15 -1.89 -1.96 1.33
N SER A 16 -3.16 -1.61 1.17
CA SER A 16 -4.24 -2.01 2.10
C SER A 16 -5.05 -3.25 1.63
N GLY A 17 -4.74 -3.83 0.48
CA GLY A 17 -5.52 -4.91 -0.13
C GLY A 17 -6.86 -4.46 -0.74
N SER A 18 -7.23 -3.20 -0.63
CA SER A 18 -8.44 -2.69 -1.29
C SER A 18 -8.26 -2.60 -2.82
N PRO A 19 -9.35 -2.68 -3.62
CA PRO A 19 -9.23 -2.57 -5.08
C PRO A 19 -8.48 -1.32 -5.56
N GLY A 20 -8.64 -0.19 -4.86
CA GLY A 20 -7.89 1.03 -5.15
C GLY A 20 -6.40 0.91 -4.85
N SER A 21 -6.02 0.27 -3.73
CA SER A 21 -4.61 0.06 -3.42
C SER A 21 -3.95 -0.98 -4.33
N LEU A 22 -4.70 -2.01 -4.75
CA LEU A 22 -4.20 -2.96 -5.75
C LEU A 22 -3.93 -2.28 -7.09
N GLY A 23 -4.80 -1.35 -7.50
CA GLY A 23 -4.56 -0.50 -8.67
C GLY A 23 -3.33 0.38 -8.53
N ALA A 24 -3.15 0.99 -7.35
CA ALA A 24 -1.98 1.80 -7.03
C ALA A 24 -0.68 0.97 -7.04
N LEU A 25 -0.70 -0.24 -6.48
CA LEU A 25 0.44 -1.17 -6.52
C LEU A 25 0.83 -1.54 -7.95
N ARG A 26 -0.14 -1.88 -8.82
CA ARG A 26 0.15 -2.19 -10.23
C ARG A 26 0.78 -1.00 -10.94
N TYR A 27 0.18 0.18 -10.77
CA TYR A 27 0.71 1.40 -11.38
C TYR A 27 2.12 1.72 -10.88
N ALA A 28 2.37 1.62 -9.57
CA ALA A 28 3.69 1.86 -8.98
C ALA A 28 4.75 0.91 -9.54
N ARG A 29 4.44 -0.39 -9.69
CA ARG A 29 5.34 -1.36 -10.32
C ARG A 29 5.67 -0.96 -11.75
N ASP A 30 4.65 -0.71 -12.56
CA ASP A 30 4.83 -0.40 -13.98
C ASP A 30 5.59 0.92 -14.18
N LEU A 31 5.40 1.88 -13.27
CA LEU A 31 6.14 3.13 -13.27
C LEU A 31 7.60 2.91 -12.85
N ALA A 32 7.83 2.21 -11.72
CA ALA A 32 9.17 1.93 -11.21
C ALA A 32 10.05 1.20 -12.23
N CYS A 33 9.49 0.20 -12.92
CA CYS A 33 10.20 -0.51 -13.99
C CYS A 33 10.54 0.39 -15.19
N ARG A 34 9.78 1.45 -15.44
CA ARG A 34 10.03 2.39 -16.54
C ARG A 34 11.08 3.44 -16.24
N ILE A 35 11.15 3.89 -14.99
CA ILE A 35 12.06 4.96 -14.59
C ILE A 35 13.21 4.46 -13.69
N ASP A 36 13.29 3.14 -13.49
CA ASP A 36 14.35 2.44 -12.73
C ASP A 36 14.56 3.02 -11.32
N VAL A 37 13.49 3.02 -10.52
CA VAL A 37 13.54 3.50 -9.13
C VAL A 37 12.99 2.47 -8.15
N PRO A 38 13.49 2.44 -6.89
CA PRO A 38 13.01 1.52 -5.88
C PRO A 38 11.56 1.78 -5.49
N VAL A 39 10.87 0.72 -5.05
CA VAL A 39 9.50 0.76 -4.53
C VAL A 39 9.49 0.41 -3.05
N VAL A 40 8.84 1.24 -2.25
CA VAL A 40 8.53 0.97 -0.83
C VAL A 40 7.04 0.71 -0.70
N ALA A 41 6.65 -0.55 -0.52
CA ALA A 41 5.26 -0.91 -0.28
C ALA A 41 4.94 -0.87 1.21
N VAL A 42 3.96 -0.06 1.59
CA VAL A 42 3.66 0.27 3.00
C VAL A 42 2.29 -0.24 3.40
N GLN A 43 2.25 -1.06 4.46
CA GLN A 43 1.03 -1.46 5.17
C GLN A 43 0.98 -0.79 6.53
N ALA A 44 0.08 0.16 6.70
CA ALA A 44 -0.21 0.72 8.01
C ALA A 44 -1.23 -0.14 8.77
N TRP A 45 -1.10 -0.20 10.10
CA TRP A 45 -2.04 -0.90 10.97
C TRP A 45 -2.24 -0.18 12.31
N VAL A 46 -3.43 -0.30 12.84
CA VAL A 46 -3.77 0.18 14.18
C VAL A 46 -4.28 -1.00 15.03
N PRO A 47 -4.05 -1.00 16.34
CA PRO A 47 -4.60 -2.02 17.23
C PRO A 47 -6.12 -2.05 17.16
N PRO A 48 -6.77 -3.23 17.21
CA PRO A 48 -8.22 -3.32 17.40
C PRO A 48 -8.65 -2.59 18.67
N GLY A 49 -9.66 -1.71 18.55
CA GLY A 49 -10.08 -0.82 19.65
C GLY A 49 -9.25 0.46 19.79
N GLY A 50 -8.24 0.65 18.94
CA GLY A 50 -7.40 1.85 18.92
C GLY A 50 -6.38 1.92 20.06
N ASP A 51 -5.61 2.99 20.10
CA ASP A 51 -4.54 3.20 21.08
C ASP A 51 -5.05 3.29 22.53
N LEU A 52 -6.27 3.76 22.74
CA LEU A 52 -6.87 3.83 24.10
C LEU A 52 -7.10 2.44 24.70
N ALA A 53 -7.59 1.50 23.91
CA ALA A 53 -7.79 0.13 24.35
C ALA A 53 -6.46 -0.55 24.68
N GLU A 54 -5.45 -0.34 23.86
CA GLU A 54 -4.12 -0.88 24.08
C GLU A 54 -3.41 -0.27 25.31
N ARG A 55 -3.59 1.02 25.56
CA ARG A 55 -3.06 1.66 26.79
C ARG A 55 -3.66 1.11 28.06
N ARG A 56 -4.94 0.66 28.02
CA ARG A 56 -5.61 0.03 29.17
C ARG A 56 -5.16 -1.41 29.42
N CYS A 57 -4.83 -2.14 28.35
CA CYS A 57 -4.35 -3.52 28.40
C CYS A 57 -3.14 -3.71 27.47
N PRO A 58 -1.96 -3.22 27.84
CA PRO A 58 -0.77 -3.33 26.99
C PRO A 58 -0.30 -4.79 26.92
N SER A 59 -0.19 -5.33 25.70
CA SER A 59 0.29 -6.67 25.43
C SER A 59 1.28 -6.69 24.27
N ALA A 60 2.54 -6.98 24.57
CA ALA A 60 3.57 -7.12 23.54
C ALA A 60 3.27 -8.28 22.58
N ALA A 61 2.72 -9.38 23.11
CA ALA A 61 2.33 -10.54 22.30
C ALA A 61 1.22 -10.17 21.29
N LEU A 62 0.18 -9.46 21.70
CA LEU A 62 -0.89 -9.03 20.80
C LEU A 62 -0.36 -8.05 19.73
N ARG A 63 0.50 -7.11 20.12
CA ARG A 63 1.13 -6.18 19.14
C ARG A 63 1.90 -6.93 18.06
N ARG A 64 2.67 -7.95 18.44
CA ARG A 64 3.40 -8.79 17.51
C ARG A 64 2.44 -9.53 16.55
N ILE A 65 1.39 -10.16 17.07
CA ILE A 65 0.38 -10.85 16.27
C ILE A 65 -0.27 -9.91 15.26
N TRP A 66 -0.63 -8.69 15.65
CA TRP A 66 -1.23 -7.70 14.74
C TRP A 66 -0.25 -7.20 13.68
N ALA A 67 1.01 -6.99 14.06
CA ALA A 67 2.05 -6.61 13.10
C ALA A 67 2.31 -7.73 12.08
N GLU A 68 2.40 -8.99 12.53
CA GLU A 68 2.54 -10.16 11.66
C GLU A 68 1.33 -10.30 10.72
N ALA A 69 0.12 -10.12 11.23
CA ALA A 69 -1.10 -10.12 10.42
C ALA A 69 -1.12 -8.97 9.40
N ALA A 70 -0.57 -7.80 9.73
CA ALA A 70 -0.42 -6.69 8.80
C ALA A 70 0.63 -7.01 7.73
N GLY A 71 1.75 -7.62 8.10
CA GLY A 71 2.77 -8.11 7.17
C GLY A 71 2.20 -9.14 6.18
N LYS A 72 1.41 -10.10 6.69
CA LYS A 72 0.71 -11.06 5.82
C LYS A 72 -0.21 -10.35 4.83
N ARG A 73 -1.03 -9.39 5.27
CA ARG A 73 -1.90 -8.60 4.37
C ARG A 73 -1.12 -7.85 3.30
N LEU A 74 0.06 -7.31 3.63
CA LEU A 74 0.94 -6.67 2.67
C LEU A 74 1.39 -7.65 1.59
N LYS A 75 1.88 -8.82 2.01
CA LYS A 75 2.32 -9.88 1.08
C LYS A 75 1.16 -10.36 0.19
N ASP A 76 -0.01 -10.61 0.77
CA ASP A 76 -1.22 -11.00 0.04
C ASP A 76 -1.66 -9.92 -0.99
N ALA A 77 -1.55 -8.63 -0.64
CA ALA A 77 -1.87 -7.53 -1.53
C ALA A 77 -0.91 -7.44 -2.71
N LEU A 78 0.39 -7.63 -2.47
CA LEU A 78 1.41 -7.67 -3.52
C LEU A 78 1.18 -8.86 -4.46
N LEU A 79 0.91 -10.04 -3.91
CA LEU A 79 0.59 -11.22 -4.69
C LEU A 79 -0.65 -11.00 -5.57
N ALA A 80 -1.71 -10.43 -5.01
CA ALA A 80 -2.93 -10.12 -5.75
C ALA A 80 -2.74 -9.02 -6.81
N ALA A 81 -1.83 -8.08 -6.58
CA ALA A 81 -1.57 -7.00 -7.53
C ALA A 81 -0.61 -7.42 -8.65
N TRP A 82 0.47 -8.11 -8.32
CA TRP A 82 1.60 -8.36 -9.21
C TRP A 82 1.73 -9.80 -9.69
N GLY A 83 1.23 -10.78 -8.93
CA GLY A 83 1.43 -12.20 -9.19
C GLY A 83 2.87 -12.64 -8.92
N SER A 84 3.85 -11.86 -9.36
CA SER A 84 5.29 -12.05 -9.10
C SER A 84 5.99 -10.71 -9.04
N VAL A 85 7.11 -10.63 -8.29
CA VAL A 85 7.98 -9.44 -8.28
C VAL A 85 8.87 -9.50 -9.51
N PRO A 86 8.98 -8.42 -10.30
CA PRO A 86 9.96 -8.35 -11.38
C PRO A 86 11.39 -8.53 -10.83
N PRO A 87 12.25 -9.28 -11.51
CA PRO A 87 13.59 -9.62 -11.02
C PRO A 87 14.50 -8.41 -10.81
N ASN A 88 14.25 -7.32 -11.54
CA ASN A 88 15.05 -6.09 -11.50
C ASN A 88 14.41 -4.98 -10.66
N LEU A 89 13.30 -5.26 -9.97
CA LEU A 89 12.62 -4.28 -9.13
C LEU A 89 13.20 -4.31 -7.71
N ASP A 90 13.83 -3.21 -7.30
CA ASP A 90 14.18 -3.03 -5.88
C ASP A 90 12.90 -2.75 -5.09
N LEU A 91 12.49 -3.74 -4.28
CA LEU A 91 11.25 -3.70 -3.50
C LEU A 91 11.54 -3.81 -2.01
N LYS A 92 11.14 -2.79 -1.27
CA LYS A 92 11.15 -2.78 0.20
C LYS A 92 9.74 -2.90 0.74
N LEU A 93 9.53 -3.80 1.70
CA LEU A 93 8.26 -3.99 2.41
C LEU A 93 8.33 -3.30 3.77
N LEU A 94 7.33 -2.51 4.09
CA LEU A 94 7.28 -1.79 5.36
C LEU A 94 5.91 -1.93 6.03
N VAL A 95 5.92 -2.42 7.27
CA VAL A 95 4.75 -2.49 8.13
C VAL A 95 4.88 -1.40 9.20
N VAL A 96 3.96 -0.46 9.20
CA VAL A 96 3.99 0.71 10.09
C VAL A 96 2.79 0.68 11.02
N ARG A 97 3.04 0.85 12.32
CA ARG A 97 1.96 1.07 13.29
C ARG A 97 1.50 2.53 13.20
N GLY A 98 0.22 2.74 12.97
CA GLY A 98 -0.40 4.06 12.89
C GLY A 98 -1.54 4.12 11.88
N GLU A 99 -2.22 5.25 11.87
CA GLU A 99 -3.24 5.55 10.87
C GLU A 99 -2.62 5.61 9.47
N PRO A 100 -3.30 5.07 8.43
CA PRO A 100 -2.71 4.95 7.10
C PRO A 100 -2.22 6.26 6.48
N GLY A 101 -2.98 7.35 6.60
CA GLY A 101 -2.59 8.64 6.04
C GLY A 101 -1.30 9.19 6.63
N PRO A 102 -1.24 9.42 7.94
CA PRO A 102 -0.03 9.86 8.63
C PRO A 102 1.18 8.93 8.42
N SER A 103 0.94 7.61 8.45
CA SER A 103 2.03 6.63 8.25
C SER A 103 2.63 6.72 6.85
N LEU A 104 1.80 6.86 5.81
CA LEU A 104 2.26 7.01 4.43
C LEU A 104 3.05 8.30 4.23
N VAL A 105 2.55 9.41 4.75
CA VAL A 105 3.25 10.72 4.68
C VAL A 105 4.55 10.69 5.46
N GLY A 106 4.59 10.01 6.62
CA GLY A 106 5.81 9.88 7.42
C GLY A 106 6.87 8.97 6.78
N VAL A 107 6.47 8.04 5.90
CA VAL A 107 7.42 7.22 5.13
C VAL A 107 7.90 7.95 3.88
N ALA A 108 7.01 8.69 3.21
CA ALA A 108 7.33 9.55 2.06
C ALA A 108 7.78 10.93 2.56
N ASP A 109 8.94 10.98 3.20
CA ASP A 109 9.47 12.13 3.93
C ASP A 109 10.45 12.99 3.13
N SER A 110 10.96 12.49 2.00
CA SER A 110 11.81 13.23 1.07
C SER A 110 11.00 13.98 0.01
N SER A 111 11.47 15.17 -0.40
CA SER A 111 10.91 15.88 -1.56
C SER A 111 11.01 15.10 -2.85
N ASP A 112 12.00 14.20 -2.95
CA ASP A 112 12.28 13.37 -4.11
C ASP A 112 11.47 12.06 -4.11
N ASP A 113 10.66 11.82 -3.07
CA ASP A 113 9.73 10.70 -3.06
C ASP A 113 8.55 10.96 -4.00
N LEU A 114 7.95 9.90 -4.53
CA LEU A 114 6.64 9.96 -5.16
C LEU A 114 5.67 9.04 -4.40
N LEU A 115 4.70 9.65 -3.71
CA LEU A 115 3.70 8.90 -2.96
C LEU A 115 2.54 8.46 -3.85
N VAL A 116 2.35 7.15 -4.02
CA VAL A 116 1.30 6.55 -4.85
C VAL A 116 0.19 5.98 -3.97
N VAL A 117 -1.02 6.45 -4.16
CA VAL A 117 -2.20 6.01 -3.39
C VAL A 117 -3.39 5.74 -4.30
N GLY A 118 -4.28 4.84 -3.88
CA GLY A 118 -5.55 4.66 -4.59
C GLY A 118 -6.48 5.85 -4.34
N ALA A 119 -7.09 6.38 -5.38
CA ALA A 119 -8.00 7.55 -5.31
C ALA A 119 -9.30 7.29 -4.52
N GLY A 120 -9.50 6.08 -4.01
CA GLY A 120 -10.73 5.69 -3.32
C GLY A 120 -11.93 5.50 -4.28
N ARG A 121 -13.08 5.12 -3.73
CA ARG A 121 -14.33 4.97 -4.51
C ARG A 121 -15.05 6.31 -4.60
N ARG A 122 -15.54 6.65 -5.81
CA ARG A 122 -16.50 7.72 -6.00
C ARG A 122 -17.91 7.19 -5.69
N GLY A 123 -18.54 7.64 -4.61
CA GLY A 123 -19.92 7.27 -4.25
C GLY A 123 -20.38 7.91 -2.94
N VAL A 124 -21.70 8.10 -2.79
CA VAL A 124 -22.29 8.87 -1.70
C VAL A 124 -21.98 8.28 -0.31
N MET A 125 -21.94 6.97 -0.17
CA MET A 125 -21.61 6.30 1.12
C MET A 125 -20.11 6.18 1.41
N SER A 126 -19.24 6.40 0.43
CA SER A 126 -17.79 6.32 0.61
C SER A 126 -17.16 7.63 1.11
N ARG A 127 -17.94 8.73 1.17
CA ARG A 127 -17.43 10.05 1.62
C ARG A 127 -16.93 10.04 3.04
N MET A 128 -17.46 9.17 3.89
CA MET A 128 -17.18 9.23 5.32
C MET A 128 -15.89 8.52 5.76
N TRP A 129 -15.43 7.46 5.06
CA TRP A 129 -14.33 6.63 5.58
C TRP A 129 -13.14 6.36 4.62
N ARG A 130 -13.35 6.25 3.31
CA ARG A 130 -12.34 5.73 2.35
C ARG A 130 -11.63 6.77 1.48
N GLY A 131 -12.14 8.01 1.40
CA GLY A 131 -11.44 9.15 0.78
C GLY A 131 -10.45 9.84 1.71
N LYS A 132 -10.37 9.41 2.98
CA LYS A 132 -9.55 10.08 3.98
C LYS A 132 -8.06 9.94 3.70
N VAL A 133 -7.58 8.74 3.31
CA VAL A 133 -6.15 8.48 3.14
C VAL A 133 -5.56 9.29 1.99
N SER A 134 -6.13 9.17 0.77
CA SER A 134 -5.62 9.93 -0.39
C SER A 134 -5.74 11.44 -0.20
N ARG A 135 -6.84 11.89 0.39
CA ARG A 135 -7.04 13.32 0.70
C ARG A 135 -6.03 13.80 1.74
N TYR A 136 -5.81 13.01 2.80
CA TYR A 136 -4.81 13.31 3.81
C TYR A 136 -3.41 13.40 3.19
N CYS A 137 -3.03 12.42 2.37
CA CYS A 137 -1.73 12.42 1.69
C CYS A 137 -1.55 13.67 0.81
N VAL A 138 -2.55 14.00 -0.02
CA VAL A 138 -2.48 15.21 -0.88
C VAL A 138 -2.32 16.50 -0.07
N SER A 139 -2.94 16.57 1.12
CA SER A 139 -2.91 17.79 1.95
C SER A 139 -1.67 17.91 2.85
N HIS A 140 -0.97 16.80 3.13
CA HIS A 140 0.09 16.79 4.15
C HIS A 140 1.45 16.24 3.66
N ALA A 141 1.51 15.64 2.47
CA ALA A 141 2.78 15.16 1.93
C ALA A 141 3.71 16.32 1.57
N ARG A 142 5.00 16.11 1.75
CA ARG A 142 6.07 17.03 1.33
C ARG A 142 6.61 16.70 -0.07
N CYS A 143 6.12 15.63 -0.67
CA CYS A 143 6.47 15.15 -1.99
C CYS A 143 5.23 15.14 -2.91
N PRO A 144 5.40 14.98 -4.22
CA PRO A 144 4.30 14.75 -5.14
C PRO A 144 3.46 13.53 -4.75
N VAL A 145 2.13 13.63 -4.90
CA VAL A 145 1.18 12.56 -4.60
C VAL A 145 0.42 12.18 -5.86
N LEU A 146 0.52 10.90 -6.23
CA LEU A 146 -0.20 10.34 -7.37
C LEU A 146 -1.41 9.53 -6.88
N ALA A 147 -2.61 10.00 -7.15
CA ALA A 147 -3.85 9.31 -6.83
C ALA A 147 -4.32 8.47 -8.03
N VAL A 148 -4.20 7.14 -7.93
CA VAL A 148 -4.55 6.20 -8.98
C VAL A 148 -6.04 5.85 -8.91
N PRO A 149 -6.86 6.11 -9.96
CA PRO A 149 -8.26 5.77 -9.99
C PRO A 149 -8.46 4.24 -10.04
N GLN A 150 -9.61 3.77 -9.51
CA GLN A 150 -9.97 2.37 -9.69
C GLN A 150 -10.25 2.06 -11.18
N PRO A 151 -9.79 0.90 -11.69
CA PRO A 151 -10.18 0.44 -13.02
C PRO A 151 -11.69 0.41 -13.21
N ALA A 152 -12.18 0.72 -14.41
CA ALA A 152 -13.62 0.74 -14.73
C ALA A 152 -14.29 -0.61 -14.49
N THR A 153 -13.64 -1.71 -14.85
CA THR A 153 -14.10 -3.09 -14.62
C THR A 153 -14.37 -3.43 -13.15
N ALA A 154 -13.56 -2.93 -12.23
CA ALA A 154 -13.80 -3.12 -10.78
C ALA A 154 -14.99 -2.28 -10.27
N ARG A 155 -15.37 -1.25 -11.02
CA ARG A 155 -16.54 -0.40 -10.74
C ARG A 155 -17.85 -1.05 -11.22
N GLU A 156 -17.80 -1.64 -12.40
CA GLU A 156 -18.98 -2.23 -13.06
C GLU A 156 -19.39 -3.55 -12.41
N MET A 157 -18.43 -4.35 -11.93
CA MET A 157 -18.70 -5.62 -11.26
C MET A 157 -19.23 -5.50 -9.83
N GLY A 158 -19.39 -4.29 -9.27
CA GLY A 158 -19.92 -4.09 -7.91
C GLY A 158 -19.12 -4.80 -6.82
N LEU A 159 -17.88 -5.21 -7.12
CA LEU A 159 -17.04 -5.99 -6.22
C LEU A 159 -16.71 -5.16 -4.97
N GLY A 160 -17.51 -5.41 -3.94
CA GLY A 160 -17.28 -4.92 -2.59
C GLY A 160 -15.94 -5.44 -2.02
N PRO A 161 -15.50 -4.91 -0.88
CA PRO A 161 -14.28 -5.35 -0.23
C PRO A 161 -14.47 -6.81 0.21
N GLY A 162 -13.80 -7.73 -0.45
CA GLY A 162 -13.76 -9.13 -0.06
C GLY A 162 -13.89 -10.18 -1.15
N VAL A 163 -14.27 -9.80 -2.37
CA VAL A 163 -14.41 -10.80 -3.46
C VAL A 163 -13.47 -10.44 -4.62
N TRP A 164 -12.23 -10.81 -4.47
CA TRP A 164 -11.30 -10.97 -5.57
C TRP A 164 -11.04 -12.46 -5.74
N PRO A 165 -11.19 -13.06 -6.92
CA PRO A 165 -10.89 -14.47 -7.12
C PRO A 165 -9.40 -14.69 -6.89
N LEU A 166 -9.07 -15.28 -5.73
CA LEU A 166 -7.77 -15.85 -5.41
C LEU A 166 -7.54 -17.09 -6.30
N ARG A 167 -7.20 -16.87 -7.54
CA ARG A 167 -6.64 -17.92 -8.41
C ARG A 167 -5.56 -17.31 -9.28
N HIS A 168 -4.30 -17.40 -8.83
CA HIS A 168 -3.16 -17.81 -9.65
C HIS A 168 -1.85 -17.79 -8.84
N ARG A 169 -1.28 -18.97 -8.70
CA ARG A 169 0.11 -19.36 -8.48
C ARG A 169 0.93 -18.54 -7.45
N ALA A 170 0.81 -18.96 -6.20
CA ALA A 170 1.51 -18.44 -5.01
C ALA A 170 3.02 -18.80 -4.93
N LEU A 171 3.63 -19.45 -5.92
CA LEU A 171 4.93 -20.12 -5.72
C LEU A 171 6.18 -19.26 -5.95
N SER A 172 6.10 -18.16 -6.68
CA SER A 172 7.30 -17.36 -6.98
C SER A 172 7.54 -16.19 -6.00
N LEU A 173 6.46 -15.58 -5.51
CA LEU A 173 6.55 -14.47 -4.55
C LEU A 173 7.00 -14.94 -3.16
N ASP A 174 6.54 -16.12 -2.78
CA ASP A 174 6.88 -16.77 -1.49
C ASP A 174 8.38 -17.09 -1.38
N ARG A 175 9.05 -17.32 -2.50
CA ARG A 175 10.51 -17.54 -2.55
C ARG A 175 11.27 -16.23 -2.38
N ALA A 176 10.93 -15.21 -3.14
CA ALA A 176 11.55 -13.89 -3.05
C ALA A 176 11.34 -13.23 -1.67
N LEU A 177 10.16 -13.44 -1.07
CA LEU A 177 9.85 -12.91 0.25
C LEU A 177 10.53 -13.67 1.39
N ARG A 178 10.83 -14.98 1.22
CA ARG A 178 11.63 -15.74 2.19
C ARG A 178 13.13 -15.37 2.16
N GLU A 179 13.65 -15.07 0.98
CA GLU A 179 15.03 -14.60 0.82
C GLU A 179 15.22 -13.21 1.45
N TRP A 180 14.17 -12.39 1.45
CA TRP A 180 14.15 -11.09 2.13
C TRP A 180 14.09 -11.19 3.66
N ASP A 181 13.29 -12.10 4.21
CA ASP A 181 13.14 -12.29 5.67
C ASP A 181 14.43 -12.95 6.27
N ALA A 182 15.37 -13.41 5.44
CA ALA A 182 16.63 -14.07 5.83
C ALA A 182 17.88 -13.16 5.73
N ALA A 183 17.73 -11.93 5.21
CA ALA A 183 18.78 -10.92 5.06
C ALA A 183 18.63 -9.80 6.08
#